data_9419eb025d80e07806f9660bf461de1e
#
_entry.id   9419eb025d80e07806f9660bf461de1e
#
_cell.length_a   1.000
_cell.length_b   1.000
_cell.length_c   1.000
_cell.angle_alpha   90.00
_cell.angle_beta   90.00
_cell.angle_gamma   90.00
#
_symmetry.space_group_name_H-M   'P 1'
#
loop_
_entity.id
_entity.type
_entity.pdbx_description
1 polymer ?
#
loop_
_entity_poly.entity_id
_entity_poly.type
_entity_poly.pdbx_seq_one_letter_code
_entity_poly.pdbx_strand_id
1 'polypeptide(L)'
;MLSRVSLAAWTAVMVALTTLKPFYQIGYLWKPENQRARDLRWVPFDEFSGGSWFGPLFEYAGNTAFFIPFGLLVFSLCRSVKKTAAWGFGLSLVLEVCQYAFALGRTDIDDLLFNTLGALIGAAFARLCGERLFPVWRWLAIAAAAVFLVLVILGPRLGDPNAVVDL
;
A
#
# COMPACT_ATOMS: atom_id res chain seq x y z
N MET A 1 -18.77 4.08 -13.99
CA MET A 1 -18.86 2.92 -13.08
C MET A 1 -17.50 2.25 -12.87
N LEU A 2 -16.83 1.78 -13.90
CA LEU A 2 -15.52 1.09 -13.82
C LEU A 2 -14.46 1.86 -13.01
N SER A 3 -14.33 3.18 -13.19
CA SER A 3 -13.34 4.00 -12.47
C SER A 3 -13.53 4.03 -10.94
N ARG A 4 -14.78 3.99 -10.47
CA ARG A 4 -15.06 3.93 -9.03
C ARG A 4 -14.81 2.54 -8.48
N VAL A 5 -15.16 1.51 -9.26
CA VAL A 5 -14.92 0.11 -8.87
C VAL A 5 -13.43 -0.18 -8.77
N SER A 6 -12.63 0.22 -9.76
CA SER A 6 -11.17 0.02 -9.73
C SER A 6 -10.50 0.76 -8.56
N LEU A 7 -10.94 2.01 -8.27
CA LEU A 7 -10.43 2.74 -7.12
C LEU A 7 -10.80 2.05 -5.80
N ALA A 8 -12.06 1.64 -5.64
CA ALA A 8 -12.51 0.94 -4.44
C ALA A 8 -11.78 -0.39 -4.24
N ALA A 9 -11.60 -1.17 -5.32
CA ALA A 9 -10.87 -2.44 -5.28
C ALA A 9 -9.41 -2.23 -4.86
N TRP A 10 -8.71 -1.26 -5.46
CA TRP A 10 -7.33 -0.96 -5.08
C TRP A 10 -7.22 -0.43 -3.66
N THR A 11 -8.11 0.48 -3.23
CA THR A 11 -8.15 0.97 -1.85
C THR A 11 -8.40 -0.16 -0.86
N ALA A 12 -9.27 -1.12 -1.19
CA ALA A 12 -9.48 -2.30 -0.36
C ALA A 12 -8.21 -3.15 -0.20
N VAL A 13 -7.43 -3.33 -1.28
CA VAL A 13 -6.10 -3.98 -1.21
C VAL A 13 -5.16 -3.20 -0.31
N MET A 14 -5.11 -1.87 -0.45
CA MET A 14 -4.27 -1.01 0.38
C MET A 14 -4.64 -1.17 1.86
N VAL A 15 -5.92 -1.04 2.21
CA VAL A 15 -6.40 -1.23 3.60
C VAL A 15 -6.05 -2.64 4.10
N ALA A 16 -6.27 -3.67 3.29
CA ALA A 16 -5.96 -5.04 3.67
C ALA A 16 -4.47 -5.23 3.97
N LEU A 17 -3.59 -4.75 3.09
CA LEU A 17 -2.15 -4.91 3.24
C LEU A 17 -1.53 -4.04 4.34
N THR A 18 -2.16 -2.93 4.70
CA THR A 18 -1.63 -2.02 5.74
C THR A 18 -2.23 -2.26 7.11
N THR A 19 -3.56 -2.39 7.20
CA THR A 19 -4.25 -2.45 8.50
C THR A 19 -4.80 -3.83 8.85
N LEU A 20 -5.17 -4.66 7.85
CA LEU A 20 -5.78 -5.97 8.08
C LEU A 20 -4.78 -7.13 8.06
N LYS A 21 -3.50 -6.87 7.78
CA LYS A 21 -2.45 -7.90 7.77
C LYS A 21 -2.36 -8.76 9.06
N PRO A 22 -2.73 -8.29 10.27
CA PRO A 22 -2.78 -9.14 11.45
C PRO A 22 -3.91 -10.17 11.46
N PHE A 23 -4.84 -10.13 10.52
CA PHE A 23 -6.04 -10.97 10.50
C PHE A 23 -6.03 -12.07 9.44
N TYR A 24 -5.03 -12.09 8.55
CA TYR A 24 -4.92 -13.12 7.51
C TYR A 24 -3.45 -13.47 7.25
N GLN A 25 -3.21 -14.59 6.59
CA GLN A 25 -1.88 -15.09 6.27
C GLN A 25 -1.73 -15.30 4.77
N ILE A 26 -0.58 -14.88 4.21
CA ILE A 26 -0.16 -15.21 2.85
C ILE A 26 1.20 -15.90 2.94
N GLY A 27 1.20 -17.23 2.76
CA GLY A 27 2.40 -18.03 2.92
C GLY A 27 2.91 -18.09 4.38
N TYR A 28 3.95 -18.86 4.60
CA TYR A 28 4.51 -19.05 5.96
C TYR A 28 5.39 -17.89 6.44
N LEU A 29 5.88 -17.04 5.52
CA LEU A 29 6.68 -15.85 5.87
C LEU A 29 5.84 -14.72 6.48
N TRP A 30 4.53 -14.76 6.30
CA TRP A 30 3.61 -13.75 6.80
C TRP A 30 2.86 -14.27 8.02
N LYS A 31 3.41 -14.04 9.19
CA LYS A 31 2.81 -14.45 10.46
C LYS A 31 1.99 -13.31 11.05
N PRO A 32 0.65 -13.48 11.23
CA PRO A 32 -0.23 -12.42 11.74
C PRO A 32 0.19 -11.88 13.10
N GLU A 33 0.70 -12.71 13.99
CA GLU A 33 1.13 -12.33 15.33
C GLU A 33 2.31 -11.36 15.32
N ASN A 34 3.18 -11.43 14.29
CA ASN A 34 4.30 -10.52 14.13
C ASN A 34 3.88 -9.13 13.61
N GLN A 35 2.61 -8.99 13.21
CA GLN A 35 2.09 -7.74 12.66
C GLN A 35 1.34 -6.89 13.70
N ARG A 36 1.17 -7.39 14.92
CA ARG A 36 0.53 -6.63 16.00
C ARG A 36 1.59 -5.83 16.75
N ALA A 37 1.62 -4.55 16.45
CA ALA A 37 2.53 -3.61 17.09
C ALA A 37 1.82 -2.29 17.35
N ARG A 38 2.26 -1.56 18.37
CA ARG A 38 1.92 -0.14 18.55
C ARG A 38 3.22 0.59 18.79
N ASP A 39 3.72 1.18 17.74
CA ASP A 39 4.91 2.00 17.74
C ASP A 39 4.61 3.31 17.02
N LEU A 40 5.14 4.42 17.48
CA LEU A 40 4.83 5.75 16.98
C LEU A 40 6.13 6.51 16.74
N ARG A 41 6.41 6.78 15.47
CA ARG A 41 7.61 7.49 15.04
C ARG A 41 7.26 8.84 14.45
N TRP A 42 7.64 9.89 15.17
CA TRP A 42 7.40 11.28 14.78
C TRP A 42 8.60 11.98 14.15
N VAL A 43 9.79 11.35 14.22
CA VAL A 43 11.00 11.96 13.70
C VAL A 43 11.25 11.45 12.29
N PRO A 44 11.14 12.30 11.26
CA PRO A 44 11.40 11.88 9.89
C PRO A 44 12.81 11.32 9.72
N PHE A 45 12.92 10.25 8.95
CA PHE A 45 14.20 9.59 8.61
C PHE A 45 14.96 8.98 9.80
N ASP A 46 14.31 8.80 10.95
CA ASP A 46 14.94 8.22 12.14
C ASP A 46 15.46 6.79 11.92
N GLU A 47 14.85 6.06 11.02
CA GLU A 47 15.26 4.69 10.67
C GLU A 47 16.69 4.59 10.13
N PHE A 48 17.23 5.65 9.52
CA PHE A 48 18.62 5.69 9.08
C PHE A 48 19.63 5.72 10.23
N SER A 49 19.22 6.08 11.44
CA SER A 49 20.05 6.08 12.63
C SER A 49 20.47 4.68 13.07
N GLY A 50 19.77 3.63 12.63
CA GLY A 50 20.01 2.23 12.95
C GLY A 50 21.19 1.56 12.23
N GLY A 51 21.99 2.31 11.46
CA GLY A 51 23.22 1.84 10.81
C GLY A 51 23.03 1.07 9.49
N SER A 52 21.81 0.74 9.08
CA SER A 52 21.48 0.17 7.77
C SER A 52 20.67 1.17 6.95
N TRP A 53 21.10 1.45 5.75
CA TRP A 53 20.39 2.33 4.81
C TRP A 53 19.39 1.58 3.92
N PHE A 54 19.60 0.27 3.74
CA PHE A 54 18.83 -0.53 2.78
C PHE A 54 17.38 -0.76 3.25
N GLY A 55 17.19 -1.09 4.53
CA GLY A 55 15.86 -1.32 5.10
C GLY A 55 14.94 -0.11 4.94
N PRO A 56 15.32 1.07 5.47
CA PRO A 56 14.53 2.30 5.32
C PRO A 56 14.26 2.67 3.87
N LEU A 57 15.27 2.58 2.99
CA LEU A 57 15.10 2.89 1.58
C LEU A 57 14.09 1.95 0.90
N PHE A 58 14.14 0.66 1.22
CA PHE A 58 13.20 -0.33 0.68
C PHE A 58 11.77 -0.06 1.17
N GLU A 59 11.58 0.30 2.43
CA GLU A 59 10.29 0.66 3.02
C GLU A 59 9.71 1.92 2.35
N TYR A 60 10.49 2.98 2.23
CA TYR A 60 10.06 4.22 1.56
C TYR A 60 9.74 4.03 0.08
N ALA A 61 10.56 3.24 -0.62
CA ALA A 61 10.29 2.90 -2.01
C ALA A 61 9.01 2.07 -2.14
N GLY A 62 8.78 1.12 -1.25
CA GLY A 62 7.59 0.29 -1.18
C GLY A 62 6.32 1.11 -0.96
N ASN A 63 6.32 2.00 0.04
CA ASN A 63 5.20 2.89 0.34
C ASN A 63 4.89 3.82 -0.84
N THR A 64 5.93 4.43 -1.42
CA THR A 64 5.79 5.26 -2.63
C THR A 64 5.17 4.45 -3.77
N ALA A 65 5.74 3.30 -4.11
CA ALA A 65 5.27 2.45 -5.21
C ALA A 65 3.83 1.99 -5.01
N PHE A 66 3.44 1.70 -3.77
CA PHE A 66 2.11 1.23 -3.41
C PHE A 66 1.03 2.29 -3.61
N PHE A 67 1.36 3.58 -3.43
CA PHE A 67 0.45 4.69 -3.64
C PHE A 67 0.43 5.23 -5.08
N ILE A 68 1.37 4.85 -5.96
CA ILE A 68 1.35 5.24 -7.37
C ILE A 68 0.05 4.81 -8.08
N PRO A 69 -0.42 3.54 -8.01
CA PRO A 69 -1.67 3.15 -8.64
C PRO A 69 -2.89 3.89 -8.09
N PHE A 70 -2.91 4.18 -6.79
CA PHE A 70 -3.94 5.01 -6.17
C PHE A 70 -3.97 6.41 -6.81
N GLY A 71 -2.80 7.04 -6.93
CA GLY A 71 -2.66 8.35 -7.58
C GLY A 71 -3.13 8.36 -9.04
N LEU A 72 -2.78 7.33 -9.82
CA LEU A 72 -3.25 7.13 -11.20
C LEU A 72 -4.79 7.08 -11.26
N LEU A 73 -5.41 6.28 -10.39
CA LEU A 73 -6.86 6.08 -10.37
C LEU A 73 -7.61 7.32 -9.90
N VAL A 74 -7.17 7.97 -8.83
CA VAL A 74 -7.77 9.22 -8.33
C VAL A 74 -7.66 10.33 -9.36
N PHE A 75 -6.47 10.51 -9.98
CA PHE A 75 -6.29 11.50 -11.04
C PHE A 75 -7.22 11.22 -12.24
N SER A 76 -7.44 9.97 -12.59
CA SER A 76 -8.36 9.61 -13.69
C SER A 76 -9.81 10.06 -13.43
N LEU A 77 -10.16 10.32 -12.16
CA LEU A 77 -11.49 10.80 -11.73
C LEU A 77 -11.54 12.32 -11.56
N CYS A 78 -10.57 12.91 -10.84
CA CYS A 78 -10.62 14.31 -10.46
C CYS A 78 -9.83 15.26 -11.37
N ARG A 79 -8.96 14.74 -12.24
CA ARG A 79 -8.12 15.50 -13.21
C ARG A 79 -7.31 16.62 -12.58
N SER A 80 -6.93 16.48 -11.32
CA SER A 80 -6.21 17.49 -10.57
C SER A 80 -5.13 16.85 -9.70
N VAL A 81 -3.87 17.22 -9.96
CA VAL A 81 -2.72 16.74 -9.18
C VAL A 81 -2.86 17.14 -7.71
N LYS A 82 -3.27 18.41 -7.44
CA LYS A 82 -3.48 18.90 -6.06
C LYS A 82 -4.55 18.10 -5.32
N LYS A 83 -5.69 17.82 -5.96
CA LYS A 83 -6.76 17.01 -5.34
C LYS A 83 -6.30 15.57 -5.13
N THR A 84 -5.54 15.00 -6.08
CA THR A 84 -4.99 13.65 -5.93
C THR A 84 -4.02 13.57 -4.75
N ALA A 85 -3.13 14.54 -4.60
CA ALA A 85 -2.22 14.62 -3.45
C ALA A 85 -2.99 14.71 -2.12
N ALA A 86 -4.02 15.56 -2.07
CA ALA A 86 -4.87 15.68 -0.88
C ALA A 86 -5.60 14.36 -0.53
N TRP A 87 -6.07 13.63 -1.54
CA TRP A 87 -6.66 12.31 -1.33
C TRP A 87 -5.62 11.28 -0.88
N GLY A 88 -4.40 11.31 -1.46
CA GLY A 88 -3.29 10.44 -1.04
C GLY A 88 -2.90 10.68 0.42
N PHE A 89 -2.69 11.95 0.78
CA PHE A 89 -2.42 12.36 2.15
C PHE A 89 -3.54 11.94 3.12
N GLY A 90 -4.80 12.21 2.76
CA GLY A 90 -5.95 11.88 3.59
C GLY A 90 -6.10 10.38 3.82
N LEU A 91 -5.92 9.56 2.78
CA LEU A 91 -5.96 8.10 2.92
C LEU A 91 -4.80 7.62 3.80
N SER A 92 -3.58 8.09 3.54
CA SER A 92 -2.42 7.72 4.35
C SER A 92 -2.62 8.08 5.83
N LEU A 93 -3.09 9.29 6.12
CA LEU A 93 -3.38 9.71 7.49
C LEU A 93 -4.42 8.81 8.16
N VAL A 94 -5.48 8.42 7.45
CA VAL A 94 -6.49 7.50 7.99
C VAL A 94 -5.88 6.14 8.30
N LEU A 95 -5.02 5.62 7.41
CA LEU A 95 -4.32 4.34 7.63
C LEU A 95 -3.44 4.41 8.89
N GLU A 96 -2.63 5.47 9.02
CA GLU A 96 -1.76 5.69 10.20
C GLU A 96 -2.56 5.78 11.50
N VAL A 97 -3.65 6.55 11.50
CA VAL A 97 -4.53 6.66 12.67
C VAL A 97 -5.16 5.29 13.03
N CYS A 98 -5.60 4.54 12.03
CA CYS A 98 -6.15 3.20 12.26
C CYS A 98 -5.09 2.23 12.81
N GLN A 99 -3.87 2.24 12.25
CA GLN A 99 -2.77 1.40 12.74
C GLN A 99 -2.44 1.69 14.20
N TYR A 100 -2.33 2.95 14.57
CA TYR A 100 -2.09 3.35 15.95
C TYR A 100 -3.25 2.98 16.88
N ALA A 101 -4.48 3.36 16.52
CA ALA A 101 -5.65 3.18 17.36
C ALA A 101 -5.91 1.70 17.68
N PHE A 102 -5.76 0.83 16.69
CA PHE A 102 -6.06 -0.59 16.79
C PHE A 102 -4.82 -1.48 17.00
N ALA A 103 -3.61 -0.91 17.17
CA ALA A 103 -2.34 -1.64 17.27
C ALA A 103 -2.14 -2.63 16.09
N LEU A 104 -2.37 -2.16 14.87
CA LEU A 104 -2.34 -2.96 13.65
C LEU A 104 -1.01 -2.84 12.88
N GLY A 105 -0.05 -2.18 13.45
CA GLY A 105 1.26 -1.95 12.86
C GLY A 105 1.94 -0.74 13.47
N ARG A 106 3.07 -0.38 12.88
CA ARG A 106 3.84 0.82 13.19
C ARG A 106 3.19 2.03 12.53
N THR A 107 3.18 3.15 13.22
CA THR A 107 2.70 4.44 12.71
C THR A 107 3.90 5.33 12.52
N ASP A 108 4.16 5.77 11.30
CA ASP A 108 5.36 6.49 10.92
C ASP A 108 5.02 7.73 10.09
N ILE A 109 5.66 8.85 10.42
CA ILE A 109 5.49 10.10 9.66
C ILE A 109 6.07 9.97 8.24
N ASP A 110 7.08 9.13 8.07
CA ASP A 110 7.68 8.87 6.76
C ASP A 110 6.70 8.15 5.83
N ASP A 111 5.86 7.26 6.36
CA ASP A 111 4.80 6.63 5.59
C ASP A 111 3.82 7.66 5.03
N LEU A 112 3.45 8.66 5.84
CA LEU A 112 2.59 9.75 5.38
C LEU A 112 3.23 10.56 4.25
N LEU A 113 4.53 10.82 4.33
CA LEU A 113 5.29 11.56 3.33
C LEU A 113 5.42 10.75 2.03
N PHE A 114 5.90 9.52 2.12
CA PHE A 114 6.19 8.67 0.96
C PHE A 114 4.93 8.15 0.26
N ASN A 115 3.86 7.89 1.01
CA ASN A 115 2.55 7.58 0.45
C ASN A 115 1.98 8.77 -0.34
N THR A 116 2.08 9.98 0.21
CA THR A 116 1.65 11.20 -0.50
C THR A 116 2.49 11.44 -1.75
N LEU A 117 3.81 11.23 -1.66
CA LEU A 117 4.72 11.30 -2.81
C LEU A 117 4.33 10.30 -3.89
N GLY A 118 4.01 9.06 -3.52
CA GLY A 118 3.52 8.05 -4.45
C GLY A 118 2.25 8.48 -5.20
N ALA A 119 1.28 9.04 -4.46
CA ALA A 119 0.07 9.57 -5.08
C ALA A 119 0.35 10.74 -6.03
N LEU A 120 1.30 11.62 -5.69
CA LEU A 120 1.77 12.72 -6.56
C LEU A 120 2.43 12.19 -7.83
N ILE A 121 3.34 11.23 -7.71
CA ILE A 121 4.00 10.59 -8.85
C ILE A 121 2.96 9.94 -9.77
N GLY A 122 2.02 9.19 -9.20
CA GLY A 122 0.92 8.59 -9.94
C GLY A 122 0.08 9.60 -10.69
N ALA A 123 -0.27 10.73 -10.05
CA ALA A 123 -1.02 11.82 -10.68
C ALA A 123 -0.24 12.49 -11.82
N ALA A 124 1.05 12.76 -11.60
CA ALA A 124 1.93 13.35 -12.62
C ALA A 124 2.07 12.41 -13.82
N PHE A 125 2.29 11.13 -13.59
CA PHE A 125 2.38 10.11 -14.63
C PHE A 125 1.07 9.99 -15.41
N ALA A 126 -0.08 9.96 -14.70
CA ALA A 126 -1.40 9.93 -15.32
C ALA A 126 -1.64 11.15 -16.23
N ARG A 127 -1.20 12.33 -15.79
CA ARG A 127 -1.29 13.57 -16.55
C ARG A 127 -0.43 13.53 -17.82
N LEU A 128 0.79 12.99 -17.74
CA LEU A 128 1.72 12.89 -18.85
C LEU A 128 1.25 11.88 -19.90
N CYS A 129 0.77 10.70 -19.49
CA CYS A 129 0.32 9.64 -20.38
C CYS A 129 -1.03 9.93 -21.04
N GLY A 130 -1.83 10.83 -20.46
CA GLY A 130 -3.13 11.20 -20.98
C GLY A 130 -4.22 10.13 -20.79
N GLU A 131 -5.41 10.46 -21.26
CA GLU A 131 -6.64 9.70 -20.98
C GLU A 131 -6.71 8.32 -21.63
N ARG A 132 -5.94 8.11 -22.68
CA ARG A 132 -5.94 6.84 -23.45
C ARG A 132 -5.53 5.64 -22.60
N LEU A 133 -4.68 5.85 -21.57
CA LEU A 133 -4.21 4.78 -20.70
C LEU A 133 -5.09 4.57 -19.45
N PHE A 134 -6.07 5.43 -19.17
CA PHE A 134 -6.92 5.27 -17.99
C PHE A 134 -7.69 3.94 -17.93
N PRO A 135 -8.22 3.39 -19.03
CA PRO A 135 -8.83 2.06 -19.00
C PRO A 135 -7.83 0.96 -18.63
N VAL A 136 -6.59 1.05 -19.12
CA VAL A 136 -5.54 0.07 -18.83
C VAL A 136 -5.27 0.03 -17.33
N TRP A 137 -5.03 1.18 -16.68
CA TRP A 137 -4.76 1.23 -15.24
C TRP A 137 -5.93 0.75 -14.39
N ARG A 138 -7.16 1.03 -14.82
CA ARG A 138 -8.36 0.52 -14.14
C ARG A 138 -8.44 -1.00 -14.16
N TRP A 139 -8.18 -1.61 -15.30
CA TRP A 139 -8.16 -3.06 -15.44
C TRP A 139 -6.99 -3.69 -14.69
N LEU A 140 -5.81 -3.09 -14.74
CA LEU A 140 -4.65 -3.55 -13.96
C LEU A 140 -4.93 -3.52 -12.46
N ALA A 141 -5.55 -2.46 -11.95
CA ALA A 141 -5.92 -2.38 -10.54
C ALA A 141 -6.95 -3.46 -10.13
N ILE A 142 -7.94 -3.74 -10.97
CA ILE A 142 -8.92 -4.80 -10.72
C ILE A 142 -8.23 -6.17 -10.78
N ALA A 143 -7.37 -6.40 -11.77
CA ALA A 143 -6.63 -7.65 -11.89
C ALA A 143 -5.72 -7.89 -10.68
N ALA A 144 -4.98 -6.86 -10.25
CA ALA A 144 -4.13 -6.94 -9.06
C ALA A 144 -4.96 -7.21 -7.79
N ALA A 145 -6.14 -6.57 -7.65
CA ALA A 145 -7.04 -6.84 -6.53
C ALA A 145 -7.59 -8.27 -6.55
N ALA A 146 -7.91 -8.79 -7.73
CA ALA A 146 -8.35 -10.18 -7.88
C ALA A 146 -7.23 -11.18 -7.52
N VAL A 147 -6.00 -10.93 -7.98
CA VAL A 147 -4.83 -11.74 -7.60
C VAL A 147 -4.62 -11.71 -6.09
N PHE A 148 -4.68 -10.52 -5.48
CA PHE A 148 -4.54 -10.39 -4.03
C PHE A 148 -5.63 -11.18 -3.29
N LEU A 149 -6.87 -11.09 -3.72
CA LEU A 149 -7.98 -11.85 -3.13
C LEU A 149 -7.74 -13.36 -3.21
N VAL A 150 -7.26 -13.86 -4.36
CA VAL A 150 -6.90 -15.28 -4.54
C VAL A 150 -5.76 -15.66 -3.58
N LEU A 151 -4.73 -14.82 -3.44
CA LEU A 151 -3.62 -15.08 -2.51
C LEU A 151 -4.09 -15.13 -1.06
N VAL A 152 -5.02 -14.26 -0.65
CA VAL A 152 -5.60 -14.30 0.70
C VAL A 152 -6.43 -15.56 0.93
N ILE A 153 -7.26 -15.97 -0.04
CA ILE A 153 -8.08 -17.19 0.07
C ILE A 153 -7.20 -18.46 0.13
N LEU A 154 -6.15 -18.49 -0.64
CA LEU A 154 -5.20 -19.62 -0.68
C LEU A 154 -4.11 -19.50 0.39
N GLY A 155 -4.04 -18.38 1.08
CA GLY A 155 -2.94 -18.00 1.97
C GLY A 155 -2.45 -19.09 2.91
N PRO A 156 -3.33 -19.78 3.67
CA PRO A 156 -2.92 -20.84 4.57
C PRO A 156 -2.32 -22.07 3.88
N ARG A 157 -2.57 -22.22 2.56
CA ARG A 157 -2.06 -23.34 1.74
C ARG A 157 -0.80 -22.96 0.95
N LEU A 158 -0.46 -21.69 0.91
CA LEU A 158 0.74 -21.19 0.23
C LEU A 158 1.93 -21.27 1.17
N GLY A 159 2.89 -22.11 0.85
CA GLY A 159 4.09 -22.29 1.65
C GLY A 159 3.85 -23.20 2.86
N ASP A 160 3.89 -24.51 2.64
CA ASP A 160 3.96 -25.47 3.72
C ASP A 160 5.34 -25.32 4.41
N PRO A 161 5.38 -24.99 5.72
CA PRO A 161 6.65 -24.89 6.44
C PRO A 161 7.42 -26.22 6.51
N ASN A 162 6.72 -27.35 6.27
CA ASN A 162 7.34 -28.68 6.19
C ASN A 162 7.82 -29.03 4.78
N ALA A 163 7.49 -28.22 3.78
CA ALA A 163 7.96 -28.40 2.40
C ALA A 163 9.32 -27.71 2.14
N VAL A 164 9.93 -27.09 3.13
CA VAL A 164 11.33 -26.65 3.06
C VAL A 164 12.18 -27.91 3.12
N VAL A 165 12.48 -28.44 1.95
CA VAL A 165 13.45 -29.52 1.79
C VAL A 165 14.78 -28.99 2.29
N ASP A 166 15.38 -29.70 3.24
CA ASP A 166 16.75 -29.49 3.66
C ASP A 166 17.65 -29.54 2.42
N LEU A 167 18.20 -28.39 2.04
CA LEU A 167 19.23 -28.26 1.01
C LEU A 167 20.62 -28.39 1.65
#